data_f77943e9c828181c363f15933e215a06
#
_entry.id   f77943e9c828181c363f15933e215a06
#
_cell.length_a   1.000
_cell.length_b   1.000
_cell.length_c   1.000
_cell.angle_alpha   90.00
_cell.angle_beta   90.00
_cell.angle_gamma   90.00
#
_symmetry.space_group_name_H-M   'P 1'
#
loop_
_entity.id
_entity.type
_entity.pdbx_description
1 polymer ?
#
loop_
_entity_poly.entity_id
_entity_poly.type
_entity_poly.pdbx_seq_one_letter_code
_entity_poly.pdbx_strand_id
1 'polypeptide(L)'
;MNSMTGEQSICFEKPPYLFASASVAGKKEGEGPLGEKIDLICEDPMLGEENWEKAESMLQIKAIQLALEKAGKMPQQIRYIFAGDLLGQLIATSFGVEELEIPLFGLYGACSTCGETLSLAAMTVSAGYADQVLAVTSSHFGSAEKQFRFPLGYGNQRPLSATWTVTGSGAFLLSAQKSHAKITGITTGKVVDYGVRDSLNMGACMAPAAADTICQNLMDFNRFPLGP
;
A
#
# COMPACT_ATOMS: atom_id res chain seq x y z
N MET A 1 -22.14 10.91 -13.15
CA MET A 1 -21.92 9.46 -13.27
C MET A 1 -20.43 9.18 -13.20
N ASN A 2 -20.03 8.19 -12.39
CA ASN A 2 -18.67 7.69 -12.52
C ASN A 2 -18.47 7.30 -13.97
N SER A 3 -17.41 7.79 -14.62
CA SER A 3 -17.22 7.60 -16.05
C SER A 3 -15.93 6.84 -16.32
N MET A 4 -16.02 5.90 -17.25
CA MET A 4 -14.84 5.41 -17.93
C MET A 4 -14.20 6.60 -18.66
N THR A 5 -12.91 6.78 -18.46
CA THR A 5 -12.15 7.89 -19.02
C THR A 5 -10.96 7.30 -19.75
N GLY A 6 -10.91 7.54 -21.08
CA GLY A 6 -9.91 6.91 -21.94
C GLY A 6 -10.00 5.39 -21.91
N GLU A 7 -8.83 4.71 -21.92
CA GLU A 7 -8.75 3.26 -22.03
C GLU A 7 -8.65 2.53 -20.70
N GLN A 8 -8.01 3.13 -19.67
CA GLN A 8 -7.67 2.45 -18.41
C GLN A 8 -8.09 3.21 -17.17
N SER A 9 -8.71 4.39 -17.34
CA SER A 9 -9.00 5.29 -16.22
C SER A 9 -10.48 5.38 -15.90
N ILE A 10 -10.74 5.76 -14.64
CA ILE A 10 -12.07 6.08 -14.12
C ILE A 10 -11.99 7.45 -13.49
N CYS A 11 -12.93 8.33 -13.84
CA CYS A 11 -13.14 9.60 -13.17
C CYS A 11 -14.33 9.48 -12.20
N PHE A 12 -14.14 9.93 -10.96
CA PHE A 12 -15.18 9.88 -9.94
C PHE A 12 -16.01 11.14 -9.93
N GLU A 13 -17.32 11.02 -10.15
CA GLU A 13 -18.27 12.12 -9.99
C GLU A 13 -18.39 12.54 -8.52
N LYS A 14 -18.38 11.55 -7.63
CA LYS A 14 -18.36 11.73 -6.18
C LYS A 14 -17.02 11.26 -5.64
N PRO A 15 -15.97 12.09 -5.74
CA PRO A 15 -14.64 11.67 -5.34
C PRO A 15 -14.59 11.38 -3.83
N PRO A 16 -14.06 10.23 -3.42
CA PRO A 16 -13.80 9.97 -2.00
C PRO A 16 -12.66 10.83 -1.50
N TYR A 17 -12.65 11.05 -0.20
CA TYR A 17 -11.63 11.85 0.47
C TYR A 17 -10.70 10.95 1.27
N LEU A 18 -9.41 11.28 1.26
CA LEU A 18 -8.45 10.79 2.26
C LEU A 18 -8.76 11.51 3.57
N PHE A 19 -9.46 10.83 4.46
CA PHE A 19 -9.93 11.42 5.71
C PHE A 19 -8.83 11.43 6.77
N ALA A 20 -8.07 10.35 6.86
CA ALA A 20 -6.89 10.22 7.70
C ALA A 20 -5.90 9.25 7.07
N SER A 21 -4.64 9.35 7.47
CA SER A 21 -3.60 8.39 7.12
C SER A 21 -2.61 8.23 8.25
N ALA A 22 -1.98 7.07 8.31
CA ALA A 22 -0.89 6.81 9.24
C ALA A 22 0.20 5.98 8.56
N SER A 23 1.43 6.21 8.98
CA SER A 23 2.62 5.48 8.57
C SER A 23 3.38 4.98 9.79
N VAL A 24 3.71 3.70 9.78
CA VAL A 24 4.53 3.05 10.79
C VAL A 24 5.70 2.40 10.09
N ALA A 25 6.91 2.58 10.56
CA ALA A 25 8.08 2.04 9.90
C ALA A 25 9.15 1.57 10.88
N GLY A 26 10.10 0.80 10.37
CA GLY A 26 11.24 0.33 11.13
C GLY A 26 12.30 1.42 11.35
N LYS A 27 13.26 1.11 12.22
CA LYS A 27 14.38 2.01 12.57
C LYS A 27 15.13 2.53 11.34
N LYS A 28 15.46 1.62 10.41
CA LYS A 28 16.24 1.97 9.23
C LYS A 28 15.52 2.99 8.33
N GLU A 29 14.22 2.88 8.21
CA GLU A 29 13.39 3.83 7.47
C GLU A 29 13.34 5.19 8.18
N GLY A 30 13.32 5.16 9.53
CA GLY A 30 13.41 6.37 10.37
C GLY A 30 14.72 7.13 10.22
N GLU A 31 15.83 6.44 9.94
CA GLU A 31 17.13 7.05 9.66
C GLU A 31 17.22 7.64 8.23
N GLY A 32 16.22 7.37 7.39
CA GLY A 32 16.17 7.83 6.01
C GLY A 32 15.69 9.29 5.87
N PRO A 33 15.73 9.84 4.65
CA PRO A 33 15.39 11.25 4.40
C PRO A 33 13.93 11.62 4.69
N LEU A 34 13.05 10.63 4.81
CA LEU A 34 11.64 10.82 5.15
C LEU A 34 11.31 10.43 6.60
N GLY A 35 12.32 10.11 7.42
CA GLY A 35 12.11 9.66 8.79
C GLY A 35 11.24 10.58 9.63
N GLU A 36 11.45 11.90 9.54
CA GLU A 36 10.65 12.91 10.24
C GLU A 36 9.18 13.00 9.76
N LYS A 37 8.85 12.39 8.64
CA LYS A 37 7.48 12.35 8.08
C LYS A 37 6.72 11.09 8.47
N ILE A 38 7.40 10.11 9.04
CA ILE A 38 6.80 8.86 9.50
C ILE A 38 6.16 9.10 10.87
N ASP A 39 4.93 8.66 11.03
CA ASP A 39 4.18 8.91 12.26
C ASP A 39 4.69 8.13 13.47
N LEU A 40 5.16 6.90 13.24
CA LEU A 40 5.68 6.04 14.30
C LEU A 40 6.87 5.21 13.78
N ILE A 41 8.01 5.34 14.45
CA ILE A 41 9.20 4.51 14.21
C ILE A 41 9.27 3.42 15.27
N CYS A 42 9.38 2.17 14.82
CA CYS A 42 9.59 1.01 15.68
C CYS A 42 11.08 0.65 15.71
N GLU A 43 11.71 0.83 16.87
CA GLU A 43 13.15 0.55 17.05
C GLU A 43 13.46 -0.95 17.01
N ASP A 44 12.56 -1.77 17.56
CA ASP A 44 12.68 -3.23 17.52
C ASP A 44 12.06 -3.77 16.23
N PRO A 45 12.84 -4.40 15.34
CA PRO A 45 12.29 -4.96 14.09
C PRO A 45 11.34 -6.14 14.33
N MET A 46 11.40 -6.79 15.49
CA MET A 46 10.46 -7.85 15.87
C MET A 46 9.17 -7.32 16.50
N LEU A 47 9.14 -6.05 16.89
CA LEU A 47 8.01 -5.44 17.62
C LEU A 47 7.56 -6.23 18.85
N GLY A 48 8.48 -6.98 19.48
CA GLY A 48 8.20 -7.86 20.59
C GLY A 48 7.61 -9.23 20.21
N GLU A 49 7.49 -9.52 18.94
CA GLU A 49 6.87 -10.74 18.43
C GLU A 49 7.88 -11.89 18.25
N GLU A 50 7.35 -13.12 18.08
CA GLU A 50 8.17 -14.34 17.98
C GLU A 50 8.75 -14.59 16.58
N ASN A 51 8.16 -14.01 15.55
CA ASN A 51 8.55 -14.19 14.16
C ASN A 51 8.26 -12.96 13.30
N TRP A 52 8.85 -12.91 12.11
CA TRP A 52 8.77 -11.77 11.21
C TRP A 52 7.36 -11.52 10.66
N GLU A 53 6.60 -12.58 10.46
CA GLU A 53 5.24 -12.52 9.94
C GLU A 53 4.29 -11.86 10.97
N LYS A 54 4.43 -12.23 12.25
CA LYS A 54 3.71 -11.57 13.36
C LYS A 54 4.16 -10.12 13.55
N ALA A 55 5.47 -9.85 13.41
CA ALA A 55 5.98 -8.48 13.47
C ALA A 55 5.37 -7.61 12.36
N GLU A 56 5.22 -8.15 11.14
CA GLU A 56 4.56 -7.44 10.05
C GLU A 56 3.06 -7.24 10.31
N SER A 57 2.36 -8.23 10.87
CA SER A 57 0.99 -8.07 11.33
C SER A 57 0.85 -6.92 12.34
N MET A 58 1.78 -6.84 13.29
CA MET A 58 1.79 -5.78 14.28
C MET A 58 2.02 -4.39 13.67
N LEU A 59 2.83 -4.27 12.59
CA LEU A 59 2.95 -3.02 11.85
C LEU A 59 1.61 -2.57 11.27
N GLN A 60 0.83 -3.50 10.68
CA GLN A 60 -0.50 -3.18 10.16
C GLN A 60 -1.46 -2.76 11.27
N ILE A 61 -1.51 -3.49 12.38
CA ILE A 61 -2.34 -3.15 13.54
C ILE A 61 -2.04 -1.73 14.02
N LYS A 62 -0.77 -1.39 14.22
CA LYS A 62 -0.35 -0.06 14.66
C LYS A 62 -0.72 1.04 13.66
N ALA A 63 -0.53 0.80 12.36
CA ALA A 63 -0.91 1.76 11.33
C ALA A 63 -2.43 2.01 11.28
N ILE A 64 -3.23 0.95 11.39
CA ILE A 64 -4.69 1.04 11.44
C ILE A 64 -5.14 1.81 12.69
N GLN A 65 -4.64 1.42 13.86
CA GLN A 65 -4.99 2.07 15.13
C GLN A 65 -4.68 3.57 15.08
N LEU A 66 -3.50 3.93 14.61
CA LEU A 66 -3.07 5.33 14.50
C LEU A 66 -3.90 6.12 13.48
N ALA A 67 -4.27 5.50 12.36
CA ALA A 67 -5.14 6.14 11.38
C ALA A 67 -6.56 6.38 11.93
N LEU A 68 -7.11 5.41 12.65
CA LEU A 68 -8.41 5.54 13.32
C LEU A 68 -8.38 6.57 14.44
N GLU A 69 -7.33 6.60 15.24
CA GLU A 69 -7.12 7.61 16.30
C GLU A 69 -7.10 9.02 15.70
N LYS A 70 -6.28 9.26 14.69
CA LYS A 70 -6.22 10.55 13.98
C LYS A 70 -7.57 10.97 13.39
N ALA A 71 -8.37 10.00 12.97
CA ALA A 71 -9.70 10.23 12.43
C ALA A 71 -10.76 10.45 13.52
N GLY A 72 -10.50 10.13 14.77
CA GLY A 72 -11.50 10.05 15.83
C GLY A 72 -12.58 9.01 15.52
N LYS A 73 -12.20 7.86 14.95
CA LYS A 73 -13.11 6.80 14.51
C LYS A 73 -12.85 5.50 15.25
N MET A 74 -13.92 4.72 15.40
CA MET A 74 -13.88 3.38 15.96
C MET A 74 -13.95 2.33 14.84
N PRO A 75 -13.37 1.12 15.03
CA PRO A 75 -13.42 0.05 14.04
C PRO A 75 -14.84 -0.26 13.53
N GLN A 76 -15.83 -0.22 14.39
CA GLN A 76 -17.24 -0.50 14.06
C GLN A 76 -17.86 0.49 13.06
N GLN A 77 -17.23 1.64 12.84
CA GLN A 77 -17.67 2.63 11.86
C GLN A 77 -17.11 2.36 10.46
N ILE A 78 -16.18 1.41 10.35
CA ILE A 78 -15.53 1.04 9.10
C ILE A 78 -16.27 -0.14 8.48
N ARG A 79 -16.69 0.02 7.24
CA ARG A 79 -17.46 -1.03 6.58
C ARG A 79 -16.63 -2.14 5.99
N TYR A 80 -15.47 -1.81 5.40
CA TYR A 80 -14.56 -2.76 4.74
C TYR A 80 -13.11 -2.35 4.97
N ILE A 81 -12.24 -3.36 4.95
CA ILE A 81 -10.79 -3.19 4.81
C ILE A 81 -10.37 -3.77 3.46
N PHE A 82 -9.63 -2.99 2.69
CA PHE A 82 -8.86 -3.43 1.53
C PHE A 82 -7.41 -3.49 1.95
N ALA A 83 -6.86 -4.68 2.11
CA ALA A 83 -5.52 -4.81 2.65
C ALA A 83 -4.71 -5.91 1.97
N GLY A 84 -3.40 -5.74 2.01
CA GLY A 84 -2.45 -6.72 1.54
C GLY A 84 -1.05 -6.45 2.08
N ASP A 85 -0.24 -7.47 2.02
CA ASP A 85 1.18 -7.38 2.31
C ASP A 85 2.01 -7.67 1.05
N LEU A 86 3.32 -7.56 1.16
CA LEU A 86 4.21 -7.77 0.03
C LEU A 86 4.19 -9.21 -0.49
N LEU A 87 3.79 -10.17 0.36
CA LEU A 87 3.77 -11.58 0.02
C LEU A 87 2.36 -12.05 -0.37
N GLY A 88 2.27 -12.92 -1.39
CA GLY A 88 0.99 -13.36 -1.96
C GLY A 88 0.14 -14.26 -1.06
N GLN A 89 0.62 -14.64 0.11
CA GLN A 89 -0.12 -15.50 1.03
C GLN A 89 -1.00 -14.73 2.01
N LEU A 90 -0.80 -13.41 2.13
CA LEU A 90 -1.56 -12.52 3.02
C LEU A 90 -1.58 -12.97 4.49
N ILE A 91 -0.53 -13.64 4.95
CA ILE A 91 -0.46 -14.13 6.33
C ILE A 91 -0.41 -12.94 7.29
N ALA A 92 0.49 -11.98 7.05
CA ALA A 92 0.61 -10.80 7.89
C ALA A 92 -0.70 -10.00 7.91
N THR A 93 -1.34 -9.84 6.76
CA THR A 93 -2.60 -9.12 6.63
C THR A 93 -3.73 -9.81 7.37
N SER A 94 -3.91 -11.12 7.18
CA SER A 94 -5.01 -11.86 7.78
C SER A 94 -4.98 -11.79 9.31
N PHE A 95 -3.82 -12.03 9.91
CA PHE A 95 -3.65 -11.93 11.37
C PHE A 95 -3.61 -10.47 11.86
N GLY A 96 -3.14 -9.54 11.04
CA GLY A 96 -3.10 -8.12 11.40
C GLY A 96 -4.46 -7.44 11.48
N VAL A 97 -5.49 -7.98 10.82
CA VAL A 97 -6.84 -7.39 10.84
C VAL A 97 -7.88 -8.25 11.56
N GLU A 98 -7.52 -9.46 11.99
CA GLU A 98 -8.44 -10.43 12.59
C GLU A 98 -9.24 -9.85 13.76
N GLU A 99 -8.58 -9.22 14.72
CA GLU A 99 -9.20 -8.68 15.92
C GLU A 99 -10.12 -7.46 15.67
N LEU A 100 -10.05 -6.87 14.47
CA LEU A 100 -10.87 -5.71 14.15
C LEU A 100 -12.32 -6.08 13.79
N GLU A 101 -12.55 -7.35 13.47
CA GLU A 101 -13.88 -7.89 13.07
C GLU A 101 -14.54 -7.12 11.91
N ILE A 102 -13.73 -6.52 11.04
CA ILE A 102 -14.18 -5.77 9.87
C ILE A 102 -14.04 -6.65 8.61
N PRO A 103 -15.05 -6.75 7.74
CA PRO A 103 -14.94 -7.51 6.51
C PRO A 103 -13.73 -7.10 5.66
N LEU A 104 -12.94 -8.10 5.25
CA LEU A 104 -11.67 -7.94 4.56
C LEU A 104 -11.75 -8.33 3.09
N PHE A 105 -11.25 -7.46 2.21
CA PHE A 105 -10.80 -7.80 0.87
C PHE A 105 -9.28 -7.92 0.88
N GLY A 106 -8.78 -9.16 0.88
CA GLY A 106 -7.35 -9.45 0.78
C GLY A 106 -6.87 -9.26 -0.65
N LEU A 107 -5.86 -8.41 -0.85
CA LEU A 107 -5.36 -8.00 -2.16
C LEU A 107 -3.89 -8.34 -2.30
N TYR A 108 -3.49 -8.69 -3.52
CA TYR A 108 -2.10 -8.99 -3.82
C TYR A 108 -1.67 -8.44 -5.17
N GLY A 109 -0.93 -7.37 -5.13
CA GLY A 109 -0.22 -6.77 -6.27
C GLY A 109 1.28 -6.59 -5.97
N ALA A 110 1.81 -7.27 -4.94
CA ALA A 110 3.17 -7.08 -4.45
C ALA A 110 3.48 -5.57 -4.26
N CYS A 111 4.41 -5.02 -5.04
CA CYS A 111 4.78 -3.60 -4.94
C CYS A 111 3.65 -2.63 -5.35
N SER A 112 2.62 -3.08 -6.06
CA SER A 112 1.47 -2.26 -6.46
C SER A 112 0.28 -2.33 -5.49
N THR A 113 0.34 -3.14 -4.44
CA THR A 113 -0.75 -3.37 -3.49
C THR A 113 -1.30 -2.07 -2.90
N CYS A 114 -0.45 -1.07 -2.63
CA CYS A 114 -0.90 0.23 -2.12
C CYS A 114 -1.82 0.96 -3.12
N GLY A 115 -1.45 1.00 -4.39
CA GLY A 115 -2.29 1.58 -5.45
C GLY A 115 -3.57 0.80 -5.66
N GLU A 116 -3.51 -0.53 -5.57
CA GLU A 116 -4.65 -1.43 -5.71
C GLU A 116 -5.66 -1.25 -4.58
N THR A 117 -5.20 -1.28 -3.32
CA THR A 117 -6.06 -1.08 -2.14
C THR A 117 -6.74 0.29 -2.16
N LEU A 118 -6.00 1.35 -2.47
CA LEU A 118 -6.53 2.70 -2.60
C LEU A 118 -7.54 2.83 -3.74
N SER A 119 -7.28 2.19 -4.88
CA SER A 119 -8.17 2.22 -6.04
C SER A 119 -9.51 1.55 -5.74
N LEU A 120 -9.49 0.34 -5.19
CA LEU A 120 -10.71 -0.40 -4.85
C LEU A 120 -11.48 0.25 -3.70
N ALA A 121 -10.79 0.76 -2.70
CA ALA A 121 -11.40 1.54 -1.63
C ALA A 121 -12.09 2.80 -2.19
N ALA A 122 -11.43 3.52 -3.09
CA ALA A 122 -12.00 4.72 -3.73
C ALA A 122 -13.23 4.39 -4.59
N MET A 123 -13.17 3.31 -5.38
CA MET A 123 -14.32 2.83 -6.16
C MET A 123 -15.51 2.50 -5.26
N THR A 124 -15.27 1.81 -4.14
CA THR A 124 -16.30 1.40 -3.17
C THR A 124 -17.01 2.60 -2.55
N VAL A 125 -16.26 3.61 -2.10
CA VAL A 125 -16.84 4.83 -1.51
C VAL A 125 -17.55 5.66 -2.57
N SER A 126 -16.93 5.85 -3.74
CA SER A 126 -17.53 6.64 -4.83
C SER A 126 -18.84 6.03 -5.36
N ALA A 127 -18.95 4.69 -5.36
CA ALA A 127 -20.16 3.98 -5.76
C ALA A 127 -21.26 3.99 -4.67
N GLY A 128 -20.94 4.44 -3.46
CA GLY A 128 -21.89 4.48 -2.35
C GLY A 128 -22.10 3.12 -1.65
N TYR A 129 -21.19 2.17 -1.83
CA TYR A 129 -21.25 0.88 -1.14
C TYR A 129 -20.73 0.95 0.30
N ALA A 130 -19.99 2.01 0.62
CA ALA A 130 -19.53 2.31 1.98
C ALA A 130 -19.31 3.81 2.16
N ASP A 131 -19.53 4.29 3.38
CA ASP A 131 -19.21 5.67 3.76
C ASP A 131 -17.76 5.82 4.21
N GLN A 132 -17.21 4.76 4.81
CA GLN A 132 -15.85 4.72 5.34
C GLN A 132 -15.24 3.34 5.11
N VAL A 133 -14.02 3.32 4.58
CA VAL A 133 -13.23 2.12 4.34
C VAL A 133 -11.77 2.35 4.66
N LEU A 134 -11.06 1.31 5.04
CA LEU A 134 -9.61 1.32 5.22
C LEU A 134 -8.92 0.71 4.00
N ALA A 135 -7.83 1.33 3.56
CA ALA A 135 -6.85 0.76 2.64
C ALA A 135 -5.52 0.62 3.39
N VAL A 136 -4.97 -0.59 3.45
CA VAL A 136 -3.81 -0.91 4.30
C VAL A 136 -2.82 -1.76 3.53
N THR A 137 -1.54 -1.45 3.69
CA THR A 137 -0.46 -2.24 3.10
C THR A 137 0.74 -2.32 4.02
N SER A 138 1.50 -3.39 3.90
CA SER A 138 2.73 -3.56 4.66
C SER A 138 3.81 -4.29 3.88
N SER A 139 5.00 -4.19 4.40
CA SER A 139 6.13 -5.06 4.09
C SER A 139 7.06 -5.14 5.31
N HIS A 140 7.78 -6.25 5.41
CA HIS A 140 8.80 -6.43 6.43
C HIS A 140 10.03 -7.08 5.80
N PHE A 141 11.23 -6.54 6.07
CA PHE A 141 12.45 -7.06 5.46
C PHE A 141 12.67 -8.55 5.76
N GLY A 142 12.36 -9.00 6.97
CA GLY A 142 12.59 -10.38 7.39
C GLY A 142 11.69 -11.39 6.66
N SER A 143 10.39 -11.10 6.52
CA SER A 143 9.46 -11.94 5.77
C SER A 143 9.77 -11.90 4.27
N ALA A 144 10.02 -10.72 3.71
CA ALA A 144 10.28 -10.52 2.29
C ALA A 144 11.60 -11.17 1.84
N GLU A 145 12.67 -11.02 2.62
CA GLU A 145 13.98 -11.58 2.26
C GLU A 145 13.98 -13.11 2.16
N LYS A 146 13.20 -13.78 2.99
CA LYS A 146 13.03 -15.23 2.91
C LYS A 146 12.50 -15.68 1.54
N GLN A 147 11.67 -14.87 0.92
CA GLN A 147 11.03 -15.19 -0.36
C GLN A 147 11.82 -14.72 -1.58
N PHE A 148 12.42 -13.54 -1.50
CA PHE A 148 13.05 -12.92 -2.68
C PHE A 148 14.54 -13.22 -2.82
N ARG A 149 15.20 -13.73 -1.78
CA ARG A 149 16.61 -14.11 -1.86
C ARG A 149 16.79 -15.60 -2.12
N PHE A 150 17.44 -15.89 -3.22
CA PHE A 150 17.73 -17.26 -3.62
C PHE A 150 19.24 -17.45 -3.88
N PRO A 151 19.84 -18.55 -3.44
CA PRO A 151 19.25 -19.57 -2.55
C PRO A 151 19.03 -19.06 -1.13
N LEU A 152 17.98 -19.53 -0.49
CA LEU A 152 17.52 -19.04 0.81
C LEU A 152 18.59 -19.12 1.92
N GLY A 153 19.46 -20.13 1.85
CA GLY A 153 20.60 -20.28 2.79
C GLY A 153 21.59 -19.12 2.79
N TYR A 154 21.60 -18.30 1.75
CA TYR A 154 22.43 -17.08 1.63
C TYR A 154 21.64 -15.78 1.83
N GLY A 155 20.37 -15.88 2.21
CA GLY A 155 19.50 -14.71 2.37
C GLY A 155 20.02 -13.63 3.32
N ASN A 156 20.85 -14.01 4.29
CA ASN A 156 21.46 -13.09 5.24
C ASN A 156 22.73 -12.39 4.72
N GLN A 157 23.29 -12.86 3.61
CA GLN A 157 24.51 -12.31 3.03
C GLN A 157 24.14 -11.23 2.00
N ARG A 158 24.23 -9.97 2.42
CA ARG A 158 23.96 -8.84 1.56
C ARG A 158 25.24 -8.15 1.13
N PRO A 159 25.47 -7.95 -0.18
CA PRO A 159 26.43 -6.97 -0.62
C PRO A 159 25.98 -5.55 -0.22
N LEU A 160 26.91 -4.64 0.00
CA LEU A 160 26.59 -3.25 0.39
C LEU A 160 25.76 -2.51 -0.67
N SER A 161 25.81 -2.98 -1.93
CA SER A 161 25.03 -2.45 -3.04
C SER A 161 23.60 -2.99 -3.13
N ALA A 162 23.23 -3.99 -2.31
CA ALA A 162 21.88 -4.55 -2.34
C ALA A 162 20.85 -3.56 -1.80
N THR A 163 19.72 -3.46 -2.50
CA THR A 163 18.55 -2.73 -1.99
C THR A 163 17.98 -3.41 -0.76
N TRP A 164 17.37 -2.62 0.10
CA TRP A 164 16.73 -3.11 1.31
C TRP A 164 15.22 -3.09 1.14
N THR A 165 14.54 -4.20 1.49
CA THR A 165 13.09 -4.21 1.55
C THR A 165 12.62 -3.32 2.68
N VAL A 166 11.71 -2.40 2.40
CA VAL A 166 11.14 -1.50 3.39
C VAL A 166 10.42 -2.31 4.48
N THR A 167 10.64 -1.91 5.73
CA THR A 167 9.88 -2.39 6.87
C THR A 167 8.91 -1.31 7.30
N GLY A 168 7.63 -1.54 7.07
CA GLY A 168 6.61 -0.55 7.41
C GLY A 168 5.23 -0.93 6.96
N SER A 169 4.27 -0.15 7.42
CA SER A 169 2.87 -0.22 7.04
C SER A 169 2.30 1.18 6.86
N GLY A 170 1.43 1.32 5.86
CA GLY A 170 0.62 2.49 5.64
C GLY A 170 -0.87 2.15 5.73
N ALA A 171 -1.63 2.97 6.45
CA ALA A 171 -3.08 2.86 6.53
C ALA A 171 -3.73 4.18 6.10
N PHE A 172 -4.74 4.08 5.26
CA PHE A 172 -5.52 5.21 4.75
C PHE A 172 -6.99 4.99 5.05
N LEU A 173 -7.62 5.95 5.70
CA LEU A 173 -9.07 5.99 5.87
C LEU A 173 -9.67 6.84 4.75
N LEU A 174 -10.43 6.20 3.87
CA LEU A 174 -11.20 6.86 2.84
C LEU A 174 -12.64 7.06 3.31
N SER A 175 -13.21 8.22 2.98
CA SER A 175 -14.56 8.57 3.40
C SER A 175 -15.30 9.36 2.31
N ALA A 176 -16.63 9.22 2.31
CA ALA A 176 -17.52 10.13 1.57
C ALA A 176 -17.54 11.55 2.20
N GLN A 177 -17.14 11.66 3.48
CA GLN A 177 -17.08 12.94 4.19
C GLN A 177 -15.92 13.80 3.67
N LYS A 178 -16.17 15.07 3.44
CA LYS A 178 -15.19 16.02 2.91
C LYS A 178 -13.98 16.19 3.83
N SER A 179 -12.78 16.20 3.24
CA SER A 179 -11.49 16.42 3.89
C SER A 179 -10.54 17.19 2.96
N HIS A 180 -9.27 17.33 3.35
CA HIS A 180 -8.29 18.15 2.62
C HIS A 180 -7.87 17.58 1.27
N ALA A 181 -7.79 16.27 1.14
CA ALA A 181 -7.37 15.59 -0.08
C ALA A 181 -8.48 14.67 -0.59
N LYS A 182 -8.62 14.57 -1.91
CA LYS A 182 -9.60 13.70 -2.55
C LYS A 182 -8.97 12.92 -3.70
N ILE A 183 -9.48 11.72 -3.95
CA ILE A 183 -9.11 10.90 -5.10
C ILE A 183 -10.12 11.19 -6.21
N THR A 184 -9.70 11.92 -7.23
CA THR A 184 -10.60 12.36 -8.32
C THR A 184 -10.79 11.31 -9.39
N GLY A 185 -9.88 10.36 -9.48
CA GLY A 185 -9.90 9.27 -10.44
C GLY A 185 -8.74 8.32 -10.21
N ILE A 186 -8.76 7.22 -10.91
CA ILE A 186 -7.75 6.16 -10.89
C ILE A 186 -7.40 5.75 -12.30
N THR A 187 -6.19 5.23 -12.47
CA THR A 187 -5.75 4.55 -13.70
C THR A 187 -5.22 3.17 -13.32
N THR A 188 -5.82 2.13 -13.86
CA THR A 188 -5.37 0.77 -13.61
C THR A 188 -4.33 0.39 -14.64
N GLY A 189 -3.15 -0.03 -14.18
CA GLY A 189 -2.08 -0.52 -15.04
C GLY A 189 -2.41 -1.88 -15.65
N LYS A 190 -1.68 -2.22 -16.69
CA LYS A 190 -1.68 -3.55 -17.32
C LYS A 190 -0.34 -4.23 -17.15
N VAL A 191 -0.27 -5.52 -17.42
CA VAL A 191 1.00 -6.24 -17.44
C VAL A 191 1.84 -5.75 -18.62
N VAL A 192 3.07 -5.30 -18.31
CA VAL A 192 4.06 -4.85 -19.30
C VAL A 192 5.32 -5.66 -19.11
N ASP A 193 5.72 -6.40 -20.15
CA ASP A 193 6.91 -7.24 -20.13
C ASP A 193 7.85 -6.86 -21.29
N TYR A 194 9.04 -6.39 -20.95
CA TYR A 194 10.12 -6.11 -21.92
C TYR A 194 11.18 -7.22 -21.97
N GLY A 195 10.86 -8.40 -21.44
CA GLY A 195 11.72 -9.57 -21.49
C GLY A 195 12.93 -9.50 -20.53
N VAL A 196 12.84 -8.75 -19.44
CA VAL A 196 13.88 -8.70 -18.42
C VAL A 196 13.98 -10.07 -17.74
N ARG A 197 15.20 -10.67 -17.75
CA ARG A 197 15.45 -12.01 -17.18
C ARG A 197 16.24 -11.98 -15.88
N ASP A 198 16.74 -10.83 -15.46
CA ASP A 198 17.47 -10.67 -14.22
C ASP A 198 16.49 -10.52 -13.06
N SER A 199 16.28 -11.58 -12.30
CA SER A 199 15.38 -11.62 -11.15
C SER A 199 15.82 -10.75 -9.98
N LEU A 200 17.07 -10.27 -9.98
CA LEU A 200 17.58 -9.38 -8.94
C LEU A 200 17.40 -7.90 -9.28
N ASN A 201 17.04 -7.60 -10.53
CA ASN A 201 16.85 -6.23 -11.01
C ASN A 201 15.36 -5.88 -11.15
N MET A 202 14.69 -5.75 -10.03
CA MET A 202 13.27 -5.40 -9.99
C MET A 202 12.98 -4.02 -10.62
N GLY A 203 13.90 -3.07 -10.50
CA GLY A 203 13.75 -1.75 -11.08
C GLY A 203 13.60 -1.81 -12.61
N ALA A 204 14.38 -2.65 -13.28
CA ALA A 204 14.28 -2.84 -14.73
C ALA A 204 12.94 -3.46 -15.16
N CYS A 205 12.32 -4.30 -14.32
CA CYS A 205 10.99 -4.85 -14.57
C CYS A 205 9.88 -3.84 -14.30
N MET A 206 10.00 -3.07 -13.24
CA MET A 206 8.93 -2.19 -12.76
C MET A 206 8.87 -0.86 -13.52
N ALA A 207 10.00 -0.31 -13.94
CA ALA A 207 10.06 0.98 -14.60
C ALA A 207 9.22 1.06 -15.91
N PRO A 208 9.24 0.06 -16.81
CA PRO A 208 8.36 0.08 -17.98
C PRO A 208 6.88 0.06 -17.64
N ALA A 209 6.46 -0.75 -16.67
CA ALA A 209 5.07 -0.83 -16.22
C ALA A 209 4.60 0.48 -15.58
N ALA A 210 5.45 1.10 -14.76
CA ALA A 210 5.17 2.40 -14.18
C ALA A 210 5.07 3.49 -15.25
N ALA A 211 5.99 3.51 -16.21
CA ALA A 211 5.97 4.47 -17.32
C ALA A 211 4.71 4.32 -18.17
N ASP A 212 4.32 3.09 -18.52
CA ASP A 212 3.08 2.81 -19.28
C ASP A 212 1.85 3.36 -18.54
N THR A 213 1.72 3.05 -17.25
CA THR A 213 0.58 3.51 -16.43
C THR A 213 0.54 5.03 -16.28
N ILE A 214 1.70 5.67 -16.08
CA ILE A 214 1.80 7.14 -15.99
C ILE A 214 1.41 7.79 -17.32
N CYS A 215 1.97 7.32 -18.43
CA CYS A 215 1.64 7.83 -19.76
C CYS A 215 0.14 7.66 -20.06
N GLN A 216 -0.42 6.50 -19.72
CA GLN A 216 -1.84 6.26 -19.90
C GLN A 216 -2.71 7.21 -19.05
N ASN A 217 -2.33 7.46 -17.79
CA ASN A 217 -3.03 8.44 -16.96
C ASN A 217 -3.01 9.84 -17.59
N LEU A 218 -1.86 10.26 -18.08
CA LEU A 218 -1.73 11.57 -18.72
C LEU A 218 -2.61 11.67 -19.98
N MET A 219 -2.63 10.65 -20.80
CA MET A 219 -3.47 10.59 -22.00
C MET A 219 -4.96 10.57 -21.65
N ASP A 220 -5.37 9.67 -20.77
CA ASP A 220 -6.78 9.48 -20.42
C ASP A 220 -7.41 10.74 -19.80
N PHE A 221 -6.65 11.45 -18.97
CA PHE A 221 -7.11 12.68 -18.32
C PHE A 221 -6.73 13.96 -19.06
N ASN A 222 -6.13 13.85 -20.25
CA ASN A 222 -5.63 14.99 -21.04
C ASN A 222 -4.75 15.94 -20.20
N ARG A 223 -3.77 15.34 -19.49
CA ARG A 223 -2.83 16.06 -18.64
C ARG A 223 -1.45 16.08 -19.28
N PHE A 224 -0.73 17.14 -19.05
CA PHE A 224 0.67 17.24 -19.42
C PHE A 224 1.54 17.24 -18.17
N PRO A 225 2.71 16.61 -18.19
CA PRO A 225 3.69 16.79 -17.13
C PRO A 225 3.94 18.28 -16.97
N LEU A 226 3.90 18.79 -15.75
CA LEU A 226 4.41 20.13 -15.48
C LEU A 226 5.89 20.12 -15.89
N GLY A 227 6.29 21.01 -16.78
CA GLY A 227 7.68 21.13 -17.19
C GLY A 227 8.60 21.41 -16.01
N PRO A 228 9.92 21.25 -16.20
CA PRO A 228 10.90 21.49 -15.14
C PRO A 228 10.82 22.91 -14.60
#